data_73d3a8f69a6977c1d0b7f0efe6133d38
#
_entry.id   73d3a8f69a6977c1d0b7f0efe6133d38
#
_cell.length_a   1.000
_cell.length_b   1.000
_cell.length_c   1.000
_cell.angle_alpha   90.00
_cell.angle_beta   90.00
_cell.angle_gamma   90.00
#
_symmetry.space_group_name_H-M   'P 1'
#
loop_
_entity.id
_entity.type
_entity.pdbx_description
1 polymer ?
#
loop_
_entity_poly.entity_id
_entity_poly.type
_entity_poly.pdbx_seq_one_letter_code
_entity_poly.pdbx_strand_id
1 'polypeptide(L)'
;MANVFGVHSVGSSIVTFLRNTYPGPGAERALPACDFELVSAGQLAGDIEEGNRITLFLYRIAVNEHRRQSPRMREGESGAGPLALDLHYLMSAWGMSAEEEQVSMTWALRQLHQYPVLDAS
;
A
#
# COMPACT_ATOMS: atom_id res chain seq x y z
N MET A 1 -8.72 -6.02 15.80
CA MET A 1 -10.00 -5.69 15.18
C MET A 1 -9.89 -4.46 14.32
N ALA A 2 -10.28 -4.58 13.09
CA ALA A 2 -10.29 -3.43 12.21
C ALA A 2 -11.50 -2.56 12.54
N ASN A 3 -11.28 -1.35 12.98
CA ASN A 3 -12.36 -0.37 13.08
C ASN A 3 -12.46 0.36 11.73
N VAL A 4 -13.37 1.31 11.62
CA VAL A 4 -13.59 2.01 10.35
C VAL A 4 -12.35 2.78 9.86
N PHE A 5 -11.40 3.04 10.73
CA PHE A 5 -10.14 3.72 10.37
C PHE A 5 -9.01 2.76 10.05
N GLY A 6 -9.18 1.48 10.37
CA GLY A 6 -8.11 0.49 10.20
C GLY A 6 -7.68 0.29 8.76
N VAL A 7 -8.62 0.33 7.83
CA VAL A 7 -8.32 0.18 6.40
C VAL A 7 -7.42 1.33 5.92
N HIS A 8 -7.76 2.55 6.30
CA HIS A 8 -6.94 3.71 5.95
C HIS A 8 -5.53 3.59 6.53
N SER A 9 -5.43 3.08 7.75
CA SER A 9 -4.15 2.91 8.42
C SER A 9 -3.22 1.95 7.67
N VAL A 10 -3.76 0.91 7.05
CA VAL A 10 -2.97 -0.02 6.26
C VAL A 10 -2.32 0.70 5.08
N GLY A 11 -3.11 1.44 4.30
CA GLY A 11 -2.57 2.18 3.17
C GLY A 11 -1.54 3.22 3.58
N SER A 12 -1.82 3.95 4.66
CA SER A 12 -0.88 4.92 5.20
C SER A 12 0.43 4.28 5.66
N SER A 13 0.34 3.10 6.27
CA SER A 13 1.54 2.37 6.71
C SER A 13 2.39 1.93 5.52
N ILE A 14 1.77 1.46 4.45
CA ILE A 14 2.49 1.06 3.24
C ILE A 14 3.23 2.25 2.65
N VAL A 15 2.54 3.36 2.48
CA VAL A 15 3.13 4.58 1.92
C VAL A 15 4.28 5.08 2.80
N THR A 16 4.08 5.10 4.11
CA THR A 16 5.11 5.54 5.05
C THR A 16 6.34 4.62 4.99
N PHE A 17 6.11 3.31 4.93
CA PHE A 17 7.19 2.34 4.83
C PHE A 17 8.02 2.57 3.56
N LEU A 18 7.35 2.72 2.43
CA LEU A 18 8.05 2.95 1.16
C LEU A 18 8.80 4.28 1.16
N ARG A 19 8.16 5.32 1.69
CA ARG A 19 8.78 6.65 1.76
C ARG A 19 10.04 6.63 2.64
N ASN A 20 9.97 5.95 3.78
CA ASN A 20 11.08 5.94 4.73
C ASN A 20 12.24 5.05 4.29
N THR A 21 11.98 4.06 3.44
CA THR A 21 13.02 3.13 3.00
C THR A 21 13.57 3.45 1.62
N TYR A 22 12.95 4.37 0.89
CA TYR A 22 13.42 4.74 -0.44
C TYR A 22 14.79 5.41 -0.35
N PRO A 23 15.78 4.98 -1.16
CA PRO A 23 17.12 5.56 -1.11
C PRO A 23 17.09 7.03 -1.52
N GLY A 24 17.65 7.87 -0.66
CA GLY A 24 17.72 9.30 -0.93
C GLY A 24 18.84 9.65 -1.91
N PRO A 25 18.96 10.94 -2.24
CA PRO A 25 19.94 11.40 -3.22
C PRO A 25 21.40 11.27 -2.82
N GLY A 26 21.73 10.76 -1.66
CA GLY A 26 23.11 10.48 -1.27
C GLY A 26 23.46 9.02 -1.28
N ALA A 27 22.56 8.15 -1.74
CA ALA A 27 22.77 6.72 -1.75
C ALA A 27 23.74 6.30 -2.85
N GLU A 28 24.38 5.17 -2.63
CA GLU A 28 25.37 4.59 -3.56
C GLU A 28 24.80 4.35 -4.96
N ARG A 29 23.52 4.04 -5.05
CA ARG A 29 22.80 4.00 -6.33
C ARG A 29 21.80 5.14 -6.32
N ALA A 30 22.09 6.14 -7.13
CA ALA A 30 21.17 7.25 -7.26
C ALA A 30 19.92 6.82 -7.98
N LEU A 31 18.84 6.67 -7.25
CA LEU A 31 17.51 6.50 -7.83
C LEU A 31 16.90 7.88 -8.05
N PRO A 32 16.01 8.03 -9.04
CA PRO A 32 15.35 9.31 -9.21
C PRO A 32 14.53 9.65 -7.95
N ALA A 33 14.48 10.93 -7.61
CA ALA A 33 13.65 11.38 -6.50
C ALA A 33 12.21 10.94 -6.74
N CYS A 34 11.55 10.45 -5.71
CA CYS A 34 10.21 9.90 -5.86
C CYS A 34 9.39 10.14 -4.60
N ASP A 35 8.17 10.61 -4.79
CA ASP A 35 7.20 10.74 -3.71
C ASP A 35 6.26 9.55 -3.70
N PHE A 36 5.76 9.22 -2.52
CA PHE A 36 4.81 8.14 -2.35
C PHE A 36 3.54 8.72 -1.74
N GLU A 37 2.40 8.44 -2.36
CA GLU A 37 1.12 9.00 -1.94
C GLU A 37 0.02 7.97 -1.94
N LEU A 38 -0.86 8.07 -0.93
CA LEU A 38 -2.12 7.35 -0.92
C LEU A 38 -3.17 8.28 -1.55
N VAL A 39 -3.84 7.84 -2.60
CA VAL A 39 -4.74 8.71 -3.35
C VAL A 39 -6.15 8.16 -3.38
N SER A 40 -7.12 9.04 -3.54
CA SER A 40 -8.52 8.70 -3.75
C SER A 40 -8.81 8.54 -5.23
N ALA A 41 -9.98 7.98 -5.55
CA ALA A 41 -10.40 7.85 -6.95
C ALA A 41 -10.46 9.21 -7.65
N GLY A 42 -10.93 10.24 -6.95
CA GLY A 42 -10.99 11.58 -7.53
C GLY A 42 -9.62 12.15 -7.84
N GLN A 43 -8.67 11.92 -6.94
CA GLN A 43 -7.29 12.37 -7.17
C GLN A 43 -6.63 11.62 -8.32
N LEU A 44 -6.91 10.33 -8.43
CA LEU A 44 -6.35 9.51 -9.51
C LEU A 44 -6.91 9.92 -10.88
N ALA A 45 -8.18 10.30 -10.93
CA ALA A 45 -8.84 10.73 -12.16
C ALA A 45 -8.46 12.16 -12.55
N GLY A 46 -7.92 12.95 -11.63
CA GLY A 46 -7.52 14.31 -11.89
C GLY A 46 -6.10 14.41 -12.41
N ASP A 47 -5.63 15.63 -12.54
CA ASP A 47 -4.25 15.86 -12.97
C ASP A 47 -3.29 15.51 -11.85
N ILE A 48 -2.33 14.64 -12.16
CA ILE A 48 -1.26 14.30 -11.24
C ILE A 48 -0.15 15.34 -11.44
N GLU A 49 0.36 15.88 -10.35
CA GLU A 49 1.44 16.86 -10.42
C GLU A 49 2.68 16.29 -11.09
N GLU A 50 3.41 17.14 -11.77
CA GLU A 50 4.65 16.74 -12.42
C GLU A 50 5.67 16.25 -11.41
N GLY A 51 6.51 15.32 -11.83
CA GLY A 51 7.54 14.75 -11.00
C GLY A 51 7.35 13.26 -10.84
N ASN A 52 8.36 12.60 -10.30
CA ASN A 52 8.28 11.17 -10.04
C ASN A 52 7.48 10.91 -8.78
N ARG A 53 6.47 10.05 -8.90
CA ARG A 53 5.70 9.64 -7.74
C ARG A 53 5.09 8.26 -7.96
N ILE A 54 4.90 7.57 -6.86
CA ILE A 54 4.18 6.31 -6.81
C ILE A 54 2.88 6.60 -6.06
N THR A 55 1.76 6.27 -6.69
CA THR A 55 0.45 6.43 -6.04
C THR A 55 -0.11 5.07 -5.71
N LEU A 56 -0.76 4.99 -4.56
CA LEU A 56 -1.41 3.78 -4.08
C LEU A 56 -2.89 4.07 -3.95
N PHE A 57 -3.70 3.33 -4.71
CA PHE A 57 -5.15 3.50 -4.72
C PHE A 57 -5.83 2.21 -4.33
N LEU A 58 -6.62 2.26 -3.26
CA LEU A 58 -7.42 1.11 -2.84
C LEU A 58 -8.67 1.04 -3.71
N TYR A 59 -8.71 0.06 -4.62
CA TYR A 59 -9.82 -0.03 -5.56
C TYR A 59 -10.81 -1.13 -5.22
N ARG A 60 -10.47 -2.03 -4.32
CA ARG A 60 -11.36 -3.12 -3.95
C ARG A 60 -11.09 -3.59 -2.53
N ILE A 61 -12.17 -3.83 -1.81
CA ILE A 61 -12.14 -4.46 -0.49
C ILE A 61 -13.00 -5.71 -0.59
N ALA A 62 -12.43 -6.85 -0.21
CA ALA A 62 -13.15 -8.10 -0.23
C ALA A 62 -13.03 -8.79 1.13
N VAL A 63 -14.08 -9.51 1.52
CA VAL A 63 -14.06 -10.29 2.75
C VAL A 63 -13.32 -11.61 2.47
N ASN A 64 -12.35 -11.94 3.32
CA ASN A 64 -11.61 -13.18 3.19
C ASN A 64 -12.35 -14.27 3.96
N GLU A 65 -13.15 -15.06 3.24
CA GLU A 65 -13.97 -16.09 3.83
C GLU A 65 -13.18 -17.24 4.42
N HIS A 66 -12.02 -17.52 3.90
CA HIS A 66 -11.19 -18.61 4.42
C HIS A 66 -10.75 -18.36 5.84
N ARG A 67 -10.44 -17.13 6.18
CA ARG A 67 -10.07 -16.76 7.54
C ARG A 67 -11.27 -16.68 8.47
N ARG A 68 -12.44 -16.41 7.92
CA ARG A 68 -13.67 -16.36 8.72
C ARG A 68 -14.07 -17.72 9.27
N GLN A 69 -13.63 -18.78 8.63
CA GLN A 69 -13.92 -20.14 9.05
C GLN A 69 -12.87 -20.70 10.01
N SER A 70 -12.12 -19.83 10.64
CA SER A 70 -11.13 -20.24 11.59
C SER A 70 -11.78 -21.05 12.71
N PRO A 71 -11.25 -22.24 13.04
CA PRO A 71 -11.79 -23.06 14.14
C PRO A 71 -11.61 -22.42 15.51
N ARG A 72 -11.08 -21.23 15.57
CA ARG A 72 -10.90 -20.51 16.83
C ARG A 72 -12.06 -19.64 17.22
N MET A 73 -13.13 -19.67 16.48
CA MET A 73 -14.33 -18.99 16.94
C MET A 73 -14.85 -19.71 18.16
N ARG A 74 -14.78 -19.04 19.29
CA ARG A 74 -15.22 -19.61 20.54
C ARG A 74 -16.75 -19.57 20.61
N GLU A 75 -17.30 -20.62 21.18
CA GLU A 75 -18.70 -20.63 21.53
C GLU A 75 -19.02 -19.44 22.43
N GLY A 76 -20.06 -18.73 22.13
CA GLY A 76 -20.44 -17.57 22.91
C GLY A 76 -19.93 -16.26 22.39
N GLU A 77 -19.00 -16.27 21.50
CA GLU A 77 -18.67 -15.06 20.79
C GLU A 77 -19.78 -14.80 19.78
N SER A 78 -20.19 -13.57 19.72
CA SER A 78 -21.36 -13.16 18.94
C SER A 78 -21.07 -13.23 17.45
N GLY A 79 -20.72 -14.34 16.89
CA GLY A 79 -20.53 -14.49 15.45
C GLY A 79 -19.66 -13.43 14.77
N ALA A 80 -19.27 -12.43 15.54
CA ALA A 80 -18.49 -11.31 15.05
C ALA A 80 -17.03 -11.54 15.37
N GLY A 81 -16.47 -12.63 14.86
CA GLY A 81 -15.03 -12.82 14.89
C GLY A 81 -14.34 -11.68 14.14
N PRO A 82 -13.02 -11.54 14.26
CA PRO A 82 -12.30 -10.50 13.53
C PRO A 82 -12.62 -10.61 12.05
N LEU A 83 -13.05 -9.51 11.47
CA LEU A 83 -13.33 -9.47 10.05
C LEU A 83 -12.01 -9.43 9.28
N ALA A 84 -11.72 -10.49 8.53
CA ALA A 84 -10.54 -10.55 7.68
C ALA A 84 -10.88 -9.96 6.33
N LEU A 85 -10.11 -8.97 5.92
CA LEU A 85 -10.33 -8.27 4.66
C LEU A 85 -9.12 -8.42 3.76
N ASP A 86 -9.39 -8.59 2.47
CA ASP A 86 -8.39 -8.48 1.43
C ASP A 86 -8.50 -7.10 0.83
N LEU A 87 -7.42 -6.36 0.86
CA LEU A 87 -7.37 -5.01 0.31
C LEU A 87 -6.59 -5.04 -0.98
N HIS A 88 -7.23 -4.61 -2.06
CA HIS A 88 -6.62 -4.62 -3.39
C HIS A 88 -6.22 -3.19 -3.76
N TYR A 89 -4.94 -2.98 -3.91
CA TYR A 89 -4.39 -1.67 -4.25
C TYR A 89 -3.90 -1.65 -5.68
N LEU A 90 -4.15 -0.55 -6.36
CA LEU A 90 -3.52 -0.24 -7.64
C LEU A 90 -2.34 0.67 -7.34
N MET A 91 -1.15 0.19 -7.64
CA MET A 91 0.06 0.98 -7.51
C MET A 91 0.45 1.49 -8.89
N SER A 92 0.57 2.80 -9.02
CA SER A 92 0.88 3.43 -10.28
C SER A 92 2.13 4.29 -10.14
N ALA A 93 2.95 4.31 -11.18
CA ALA A 93 4.13 5.14 -11.23
C ALA A 93 3.92 6.27 -12.22
N TRP A 94 4.28 7.46 -11.81
CA TRP A 94 4.20 8.68 -12.62
C TRP A 94 5.59 9.31 -12.64
N GLY A 95 6.11 9.60 -13.80
CA GLY A 95 7.45 10.13 -13.89
C GLY A 95 7.67 10.94 -15.16
N MET A 96 8.85 11.52 -15.25
CA MET A 96 9.23 12.34 -16.41
C MET A 96 9.61 11.48 -17.61
N SER A 97 9.90 10.21 -17.40
CA SER A 97 10.25 9.27 -18.46
C SER A 97 9.82 7.87 -18.07
N ALA A 98 9.70 7.00 -19.06
CA ALA A 98 9.36 5.60 -18.82
C ALA A 98 10.42 4.91 -17.95
N GLU A 99 11.69 5.26 -18.14
CA GLU A 99 12.76 4.69 -17.34
C GLU A 99 12.58 5.01 -15.86
N GLU A 100 12.33 6.28 -15.54
CA GLU A 100 12.15 6.69 -14.15
C GLU A 100 10.94 6.03 -13.51
N GLU A 101 9.82 5.94 -14.24
CA GLU A 101 8.63 5.26 -13.76
C GLU A 101 8.91 3.80 -13.45
N GLN A 102 9.59 3.12 -14.37
CA GLN A 102 9.83 1.68 -14.22
C GLN A 102 10.84 1.39 -13.12
N VAL A 103 11.85 2.23 -12.97
CA VAL A 103 12.84 2.06 -11.91
C VAL A 103 12.20 2.23 -10.53
N SER A 104 11.41 3.29 -10.36
CA SER A 104 10.74 3.53 -9.09
C SER A 104 9.75 2.43 -8.76
N MET A 105 8.97 1.98 -9.73
CA MET A 105 8.00 0.92 -9.55
C MET A 105 8.69 -0.40 -9.19
N THR A 106 9.76 -0.73 -9.89
CA THR A 106 10.49 -1.97 -9.62
C THR A 106 11.07 -1.96 -8.21
N TRP A 107 11.61 -0.83 -7.79
CA TRP A 107 12.11 -0.72 -6.42
C TRP A 107 10.99 -0.96 -5.41
N ALA A 108 9.83 -0.33 -5.61
CA ALA A 108 8.72 -0.46 -4.68
C ALA A 108 8.22 -1.91 -4.60
N LEU A 109 8.11 -2.57 -5.75
CA LEU A 109 7.66 -3.97 -5.78
C LEU A 109 8.66 -4.90 -5.09
N ARG A 110 9.95 -4.69 -5.29
CA ARG A 110 10.97 -5.49 -4.61
C ARG A 110 10.93 -5.26 -3.11
N GLN A 111 10.75 -4.02 -2.69
CA GLN A 111 10.68 -3.70 -1.27
C GLN A 111 9.50 -4.39 -0.60
N LEU A 112 8.34 -4.35 -1.22
CA LEU A 112 7.16 -5.03 -0.68
C LEU A 112 7.32 -6.55 -0.70
N HIS A 113 8.00 -7.08 -1.69
CA HIS A 113 8.26 -8.50 -1.77
C HIS A 113 9.20 -8.98 -0.65
N GLN A 114 10.21 -8.18 -0.33
CA GLN A 114 11.17 -8.51 0.72
C GLN A 114 10.57 -8.38 2.13
N TYR A 115 9.60 -7.52 2.29
CA TYR A 115 8.97 -7.27 3.58
C TYR A 115 7.47 -7.47 3.47
N PRO A 116 7.02 -8.74 3.33
CA PRO A 116 5.60 -9.01 3.10
C PRO A 116 4.72 -8.78 4.32
N VAL A 117 5.31 -8.61 5.50
CA VAL A 117 4.56 -8.34 6.71
C VAL A 117 5.01 -6.98 7.24
N LEU A 118 4.08 -6.05 7.37
CA LEU A 118 4.35 -4.73 7.92
C LEU A 118 3.75 -4.67 9.32
N ASP A 119 4.55 -4.18 10.25
CA ASP A 119 4.04 -3.92 11.60
C ASP A 119 3.14 -2.70 11.57
N ALA A 120 1.97 -2.84 12.17
CA ALA A 120 1.00 -1.76 12.25
C ALA A 120 1.30 -0.87 13.45
N SER A 121 2.40 -0.22 13.43
CA SER A 121 2.74 0.67 14.53
C SER A 121 2.64 2.14 14.14
#